data_7945379a348e580a280184c4269faf19
#
_entry.id   7945379a348e580a280184c4269faf19
#
_cell.length_a   1.000
_cell.length_b   1.000
_cell.length_c   1.000
_cell.angle_alpha   90.00
_cell.angle_beta   90.00
_cell.angle_gamma   90.00
#
_symmetry.space_group_name_H-M   'P 1'
#
loop_
_entity.id
_entity.type
_entity.pdbx_description
1 polymer ?
#
loop_
_entity_poly.entity_id
_entity_poly.type
_entity_poly.pdbx_seq_one_letter_code
_entity_poly.pdbx_strand_id
1 'polypeptide(L)'
;MKTIAIAGLEKPVTNLIQGSDFFTHEVYDKVCSVLDNYLEIGGNTIDTAFIYRGGQSEETIGRWMKERNNRDKVVILTKGAHHNADGPRVNPEAIAADLEISLARLQSSYTDLYALHRDDTNIPVSVIMNALNEHIQAGRILAIGASNWTHQRLQEANDYAAANGLVGFSFSSPNLSLAKPNEPRWAGCVSADVLDCAWHEQTQLPLLSWSSQAGGFFTGNFAPDKLDNAEMVRVYYSVANWERLRRAAELAEQKGVSTIQISLAYVLNQKFPTAALIGAQNQVELESCVEGSQIQLTENEVHWLENI
;
A
#
# COMPACT_ATOMS: atom_id res chain seq x y z
N MET A 1 5.16 8.37 -14.85
CA MET A 1 5.19 8.34 -13.37
C MET A 1 6.61 8.13 -12.87
N LYS A 2 6.94 8.55 -11.64
CA LYS A 2 8.21 8.18 -10.98
C LYS A 2 8.13 6.71 -10.54
N THR A 3 9.30 6.09 -10.33
CA THR A 3 9.39 4.69 -9.92
C THR A 3 10.33 4.54 -8.73
N ILE A 4 10.14 3.45 -7.99
CA ILE A 4 11.05 2.97 -6.96
C ILE A 4 11.54 1.57 -7.33
N ALA A 5 12.75 1.21 -6.86
CA ALA A 5 13.28 -0.13 -7.00
C ALA A 5 12.87 -0.99 -5.80
N ILE A 6 12.45 -2.22 -6.06
CA ILE A 6 12.21 -3.24 -5.03
C ILE A 6 13.21 -4.38 -5.27
N ALA A 7 13.97 -4.75 -4.26
CA ALA A 7 14.93 -5.85 -4.38
C ALA A 7 14.20 -7.15 -4.78
N GLY A 8 14.76 -7.86 -5.74
CA GLY A 8 14.14 -9.07 -6.31
C GLY A 8 13.28 -8.84 -7.54
N LEU A 9 12.99 -7.59 -7.91
CA LEU A 9 12.29 -7.26 -9.15
C LEU A 9 13.21 -6.62 -10.18
N GLU A 10 13.11 -7.06 -11.44
CA GLU A 10 13.71 -6.39 -12.59
C GLU A 10 12.87 -5.17 -13.04
N LYS A 11 11.53 -5.30 -12.97
CA LYS A 11 10.60 -4.22 -13.30
C LYS A 11 10.56 -3.20 -12.15
N PRO A 12 10.73 -1.89 -12.43
CA PRO A 12 10.53 -0.87 -11.40
C PRO A 12 9.06 -0.78 -11.01
N VAL A 13 8.80 -0.45 -9.75
CA VAL A 13 7.45 -0.22 -9.22
C VAL A 13 7.10 1.26 -9.36
N THR A 14 5.95 1.61 -9.93
CA THR A 14 5.50 3.01 -9.97
C THR A 14 5.19 3.53 -8.57
N ASN A 15 5.57 4.78 -8.31
CA ASN A 15 5.36 5.41 -7.00
C ASN A 15 3.89 5.73 -6.67
N LEU A 16 2.99 5.64 -7.65
CA LEU A 16 1.54 5.54 -7.47
C LEU A 16 1.12 4.11 -7.78
N ILE A 17 0.52 3.42 -6.83
CA ILE A 17 0.06 2.03 -6.94
C ILE A 17 -1.46 2.05 -6.97
N GLN A 18 -2.09 1.48 -8.00
CA GLN A 18 -3.54 1.42 -8.09
C GLN A 18 -4.09 0.37 -7.13
N GLY A 19 -4.84 0.80 -6.13
CA GLY A 19 -5.57 -0.08 -5.22
C GLY A 19 -6.83 -0.65 -5.85
N SER A 20 -7.24 -1.83 -5.42
CA SER A 20 -8.33 -2.60 -6.02
C SER A 20 -9.38 -3.10 -5.04
N ASP A 21 -9.44 -2.56 -3.82
CA ASP A 21 -10.39 -2.99 -2.79
C ASP A 21 -11.88 -2.76 -3.15
N PHE A 22 -12.16 -2.01 -4.21
CA PHE A 22 -13.49 -1.76 -4.76
C PHE A 22 -13.79 -2.54 -6.07
N PHE A 23 -12.86 -3.34 -6.58
CA PHE A 23 -13.05 -4.12 -7.81
C PHE A 23 -13.98 -5.30 -7.58
N THR A 24 -15.09 -5.33 -8.33
CA THR A 24 -16.08 -6.42 -8.30
C THR A 24 -16.50 -6.77 -9.72
N HIS A 25 -17.15 -7.91 -9.88
CA HIS A 25 -17.66 -8.36 -11.17
C HIS A 25 -18.71 -7.41 -11.75
N GLU A 26 -19.56 -6.81 -10.89
CA GLU A 26 -20.64 -5.91 -11.31
C GLU A 26 -20.13 -4.61 -11.95
N VAL A 27 -18.90 -4.19 -11.60
CA VAL A 27 -18.29 -2.97 -12.12
C VAL A 27 -17.11 -3.26 -13.05
N TYR A 28 -17.06 -4.45 -13.68
CA TYR A 28 -15.91 -4.90 -14.47
C TYR A 28 -15.51 -3.91 -15.59
N ASP A 29 -16.47 -3.33 -16.32
CA ASP A 29 -16.17 -2.36 -17.38
C ASP A 29 -15.49 -1.09 -16.80
N LYS A 30 -15.92 -0.65 -15.60
CA LYS A 30 -15.25 0.44 -14.87
C LYS A 30 -13.85 0.04 -14.43
N VAL A 31 -13.66 -1.19 -13.94
CA VAL A 31 -12.34 -1.73 -13.60
C VAL A 31 -11.41 -1.70 -14.80
N CYS A 32 -11.87 -2.17 -15.96
CA CYS A 32 -11.11 -2.10 -17.21
C CYS A 32 -10.69 -0.67 -17.54
N SER A 33 -11.64 0.28 -17.51
CA SER A 33 -11.33 1.68 -17.79
C SER A 33 -10.31 2.27 -16.83
N VAL A 34 -10.41 1.99 -15.53
CA VAL A 34 -9.45 2.47 -14.52
C VAL A 34 -8.05 1.91 -14.80
N LEU A 35 -7.95 0.60 -15.05
CA LEU A 35 -6.66 -0.05 -15.26
C LEU A 35 -6.04 0.29 -16.62
N ASP A 36 -6.86 0.39 -17.68
CA ASP A 36 -6.38 0.79 -19.02
C ASP A 36 -5.83 2.24 -18.97
N ASN A 37 -6.57 3.19 -18.38
CA ASN A 37 -6.12 4.57 -18.18
C ASN A 37 -4.85 4.64 -17.30
N TYR A 38 -4.79 3.83 -16.24
CA TYR A 38 -3.63 3.79 -15.36
C TYR A 38 -2.36 3.33 -16.10
N LEU A 39 -2.45 2.31 -16.96
CA LEU A 39 -1.32 1.90 -17.82
C LEU A 39 -0.97 2.95 -18.87
N GLU A 40 -1.96 3.58 -19.49
CA GLU A 40 -1.75 4.60 -20.53
C GLU A 40 -0.93 5.79 -20.01
N ILE A 41 -1.15 6.22 -18.78
CA ILE A 41 -0.38 7.31 -18.17
C ILE A 41 0.93 6.86 -17.53
N GLY A 42 1.35 5.60 -17.77
CA GLY A 42 2.64 5.05 -17.35
C GLY A 42 2.66 4.42 -15.96
N GLY A 43 1.50 4.10 -15.39
CA GLY A 43 1.39 3.26 -14.20
C GLY A 43 1.65 1.80 -14.56
N ASN A 44 2.16 1.00 -13.62
CA ASN A 44 2.38 -0.41 -13.85
C ASN A 44 2.06 -1.30 -12.64
N THR A 45 1.80 -0.75 -11.47
CA THR A 45 1.69 -1.52 -10.23
C THR A 45 0.27 -1.51 -9.69
N ILE A 46 -0.29 -2.69 -9.47
CA ILE A 46 -1.66 -2.90 -8.98
C ILE A 46 -1.58 -3.61 -7.64
N ASP A 47 -2.24 -3.04 -6.63
CA ASP A 47 -2.39 -3.61 -5.29
C ASP A 47 -3.72 -4.33 -5.16
N THR A 48 -3.67 -5.59 -4.77
CA THR A 48 -4.83 -6.42 -4.44
C THR A 48 -4.58 -7.23 -3.17
N ALA A 49 -5.50 -8.12 -2.80
CA ALA A 49 -5.35 -9.08 -1.71
C ALA A 49 -6.34 -10.23 -1.83
N PHE A 50 -5.97 -11.39 -1.29
CA PHE A 50 -6.81 -12.58 -1.19
C PHE A 50 -8.24 -12.31 -0.71
N ILE A 51 -8.39 -11.41 0.30
CA ILE A 51 -9.67 -11.11 0.93
C ILE A 51 -10.50 -10.02 0.23
N TYR A 52 -9.89 -9.24 -0.69
CA TYR A 52 -10.60 -8.09 -1.26
C TYR A 52 -11.82 -8.52 -2.05
N ARG A 53 -13.00 -8.03 -1.61
CA ARG A 53 -14.30 -8.36 -2.18
C ARG A 53 -14.56 -9.87 -2.29
N GLY A 54 -14.08 -10.66 -1.30
CA GLY A 54 -14.23 -12.12 -1.32
C GLY A 54 -13.47 -12.81 -2.45
N GLY A 55 -12.43 -12.16 -2.98
CA GLY A 55 -11.61 -12.65 -4.09
C GLY A 55 -11.94 -12.04 -5.45
N GLN A 56 -13.08 -11.37 -5.61
CA GLN A 56 -13.50 -10.76 -6.88
C GLN A 56 -12.47 -9.73 -7.40
N SER A 57 -11.72 -9.06 -6.50
CA SER A 57 -10.67 -8.13 -6.89
C SER A 57 -9.57 -8.85 -7.69
N GLU A 58 -9.05 -9.96 -7.20
CA GLU A 58 -8.05 -10.75 -7.92
C GLU A 58 -8.62 -11.37 -9.21
N GLU A 59 -9.87 -11.86 -9.19
CA GLU A 59 -10.54 -12.44 -10.35
C GLU A 59 -10.75 -11.42 -11.47
N THR A 60 -11.15 -10.18 -11.15
CA THR A 60 -11.33 -9.12 -12.14
C THR A 60 -10.00 -8.67 -12.74
N ILE A 61 -8.93 -8.57 -11.92
CA ILE A 61 -7.58 -8.26 -12.40
C ILE A 61 -7.06 -9.38 -13.29
N GLY A 62 -7.22 -10.63 -12.89
CA GLY A 62 -6.78 -11.79 -13.67
C GLY A 62 -7.48 -11.87 -15.03
N ARG A 63 -8.80 -11.66 -15.06
CA ARG A 63 -9.59 -11.57 -16.29
C ARG A 63 -9.10 -10.42 -17.19
N TRP A 64 -8.89 -9.21 -16.64
CA TRP A 64 -8.41 -8.06 -17.37
C TRP A 64 -7.00 -8.30 -17.95
N MET A 65 -6.07 -8.86 -17.17
CA MET A 65 -4.73 -9.19 -17.65
C MET A 65 -4.76 -10.19 -18.81
N LYS A 66 -5.62 -11.21 -18.75
CA LYS A 66 -5.80 -12.18 -19.82
C LYS A 66 -6.39 -11.55 -21.08
N GLU A 67 -7.47 -10.76 -20.95
CA GLU A 67 -8.13 -10.10 -22.07
C GLU A 67 -7.20 -9.08 -22.79
N ARG A 68 -6.31 -8.41 -22.04
CA ARG A 68 -5.34 -7.44 -22.58
C ARG A 68 -3.99 -8.06 -22.96
N ASN A 69 -3.75 -9.32 -22.60
CA ASN A 69 -2.45 -9.99 -22.79
C ASN A 69 -1.28 -9.12 -22.31
N ASN A 70 -1.36 -8.65 -21.06
CA ASN A 70 -0.45 -7.63 -20.52
C ASN A 70 0.17 -8.01 -19.15
N ARG A 71 0.13 -9.29 -18.74
CA ARG A 71 0.73 -9.75 -17.48
C ARG A 71 2.19 -9.34 -17.31
N ASP A 72 2.93 -9.34 -18.39
CA ASP A 72 4.35 -8.97 -18.44
C ASP A 72 4.58 -7.47 -18.25
N LYS A 73 3.58 -6.63 -18.51
CA LYS A 73 3.64 -5.17 -18.40
C LYS A 73 3.33 -4.65 -17.00
N VAL A 74 2.71 -5.47 -16.16
CA VAL A 74 2.25 -5.06 -14.82
C VAL A 74 3.07 -5.70 -13.72
N VAL A 75 3.09 -5.03 -12.58
CA VAL A 75 3.56 -5.52 -11.29
C VAL A 75 2.34 -5.75 -10.42
N ILE A 76 2.12 -6.99 -9.99
CA ILE A 76 1.01 -7.34 -9.10
C ILE A 76 1.53 -7.51 -7.68
N LEU A 77 0.98 -6.71 -6.76
CA LEU A 77 1.11 -6.91 -5.33
C LEU A 77 -0.17 -7.57 -4.81
N THR A 78 -0.08 -8.83 -4.42
CA THR A 78 -1.18 -9.46 -3.67
C THR A 78 -0.77 -9.78 -2.23
N LYS A 79 -1.75 -10.05 -1.38
CA LYS A 79 -1.55 -10.26 0.06
C LYS A 79 -2.36 -11.45 0.53
N GLY A 80 -1.76 -12.28 1.39
CA GLY A 80 -2.43 -13.42 2.01
C GLY A 80 -2.25 -13.46 3.54
N ALA A 81 -2.67 -14.56 4.13
CA ALA A 81 -2.57 -14.85 5.55
C ALA A 81 -3.28 -13.79 6.46
N HIS A 82 -4.39 -13.19 5.96
CA HIS A 82 -5.23 -12.31 6.77
C HIS A 82 -5.96 -13.14 7.83
N HIS A 83 -6.17 -12.59 9.03
CA HIS A 83 -6.98 -13.23 10.06
C HIS A 83 -8.41 -13.50 9.57
N ASN A 84 -9.03 -14.51 10.12
CA ASN A 84 -10.43 -14.85 9.91
C ASN A 84 -11.19 -14.90 11.25
N ALA A 85 -12.37 -15.49 11.28
CA ALA A 85 -13.18 -15.64 12.49
C ALA A 85 -12.49 -16.52 13.57
N ASP A 86 -11.58 -17.42 13.15
CA ASP A 86 -10.85 -18.32 14.06
C ASP A 86 -9.59 -17.67 14.65
N GLY A 87 -9.17 -16.51 14.11
CA GLY A 87 -8.01 -15.76 14.59
C GLY A 87 -6.93 -15.49 13.54
N PRO A 88 -5.66 -15.23 13.99
CA PRO A 88 -4.53 -15.02 13.11
C PRO A 88 -4.22 -16.26 12.25
N ARG A 89 -3.70 -16.02 11.02
CA ARG A 89 -3.42 -17.10 10.05
C ARG A 89 -2.01 -17.01 9.45
N VAL A 90 -1.08 -16.30 10.10
CA VAL A 90 0.29 -16.16 9.59
C VAL A 90 1.08 -17.43 9.90
N ASN A 91 0.82 -18.49 9.13
CA ASN A 91 1.49 -19.79 9.22
C ASN A 91 1.72 -20.36 7.82
N PRO A 92 2.63 -21.36 7.65
CA PRO A 92 2.99 -21.91 6.35
C PRO A 92 1.81 -22.42 5.53
N GLU A 93 0.86 -23.09 6.17
CA GLU A 93 -0.30 -23.70 5.51
C GLU A 93 -1.22 -22.63 4.92
N ALA A 94 -1.53 -21.59 5.70
CA ALA A 94 -2.39 -20.50 5.24
C ALA A 94 -1.70 -19.65 4.17
N ILE A 95 -0.38 -19.40 4.29
CA ILE A 95 0.41 -18.70 3.27
C ILE A 95 0.34 -19.46 1.94
N ALA A 96 0.58 -20.78 1.97
CA ALA A 96 0.56 -21.61 0.78
C ALA A 96 -0.82 -21.68 0.13
N ALA A 97 -1.87 -21.90 0.93
CA ALA A 97 -3.24 -22.02 0.45
C ALA A 97 -3.77 -20.71 -0.15
N ASP A 98 -3.57 -19.58 0.55
CA ASP A 98 -4.01 -18.29 0.05
C ASP A 98 -3.26 -17.90 -1.25
N LEU A 99 -1.94 -18.16 -1.31
CA LEU A 99 -1.14 -17.89 -2.51
C LEU A 99 -1.60 -18.73 -3.71
N GLU A 100 -1.86 -20.02 -3.53
CA GLU A 100 -2.35 -20.91 -4.59
C GLU A 100 -3.67 -20.40 -5.17
N ILE A 101 -4.62 -20.03 -4.31
CA ILE A 101 -5.91 -19.48 -4.72
C ILE A 101 -5.73 -18.12 -5.40
N SER A 102 -4.90 -17.25 -4.86
CA SER A 102 -4.61 -15.94 -5.45
C SER A 102 -4.03 -16.07 -6.86
N LEU A 103 -3.06 -16.96 -7.07
CA LEU A 103 -2.49 -17.19 -8.39
C LEU A 103 -3.53 -17.74 -9.40
N ALA A 104 -4.42 -18.63 -8.94
CA ALA A 104 -5.51 -19.13 -9.78
C ALA A 104 -6.48 -18.02 -10.20
N ARG A 105 -6.90 -17.14 -9.25
CA ARG A 105 -7.78 -16.00 -9.52
C ARG A 105 -7.11 -14.97 -10.43
N LEU A 106 -5.83 -14.67 -10.21
CA LEU A 106 -5.02 -13.79 -11.05
C LEU A 106 -4.69 -14.39 -12.42
N GLN A 107 -4.98 -15.65 -12.65
CA GLN A 107 -4.65 -16.41 -13.89
C GLN A 107 -3.15 -16.27 -14.24
N SER A 108 -2.29 -16.36 -13.22
CA SER A 108 -0.85 -16.22 -13.34
C SER A 108 -0.13 -17.32 -12.57
N SER A 109 1.02 -17.77 -13.06
CA SER A 109 1.87 -18.74 -12.35
C SER A 109 2.71 -18.10 -11.22
N TYR A 110 2.77 -16.76 -11.16
CA TYR A 110 3.54 -16.01 -10.18
C TYR A 110 2.89 -14.68 -9.84
N THR A 111 3.27 -14.12 -8.69
CA THR A 111 3.06 -12.71 -8.35
C THR A 111 4.40 -11.99 -8.24
N ASP A 112 4.46 -10.71 -8.64
CA ASP A 112 5.68 -9.92 -8.54
C ASP A 112 6.01 -9.59 -7.08
N LEU A 113 5.01 -9.14 -6.33
CA LEU A 113 5.09 -8.79 -4.93
C LEU A 113 4.05 -9.60 -4.13
N TYR A 114 4.49 -10.21 -3.04
CA TYR A 114 3.60 -10.87 -2.09
C TYR A 114 3.81 -10.31 -0.70
N ALA A 115 2.76 -9.84 -0.04
CA ALA A 115 2.83 -9.36 1.32
C ALA A 115 2.02 -10.24 2.28
N LEU A 116 2.55 -10.46 3.48
CA LEU A 116 1.71 -10.89 4.59
C LEU A 116 0.76 -9.76 4.97
N HIS A 117 -0.56 -10.02 5.00
CA HIS A 117 -1.55 -8.97 5.17
C HIS A 117 -1.66 -8.47 6.62
N ARG A 118 -1.28 -9.31 7.58
CA ARG A 118 -1.22 -9.04 9.03
C ARG A 118 0.00 -9.74 9.63
N ASP A 119 0.28 -9.47 10.89
CA ASP A 119 1.25 -10.20 11.70
C ASP A 119 0.55 -11.18 12.65
N ASP A 120 1.28 -12.19 13.07
CA ASP A 120 1.01 -13.01 14.25
C ASP A 120 2.30 -13.15 15.05
N THR A 121 2.43 -12.36 16.10
CA THR A 121 3.64 -12.33 16.92
C THR A 121 3.86 -13.62 17.74
N ASN A 122 2.89 -14.53 17.77
CA ASN A 122 3.05 -15.85 18.40
C ASN A 122 3.82 -16.82 17.49
N ILE A 123 3.92 -16.54 16.18
CA ILE A 123 4.67 -17.37 15.25
C ILE A 123 6.10 -16.81 15.11
N PRO A 124 7.15 -17.62 15.36
CA PRO A 124 8.53 -17.19 15.15
C PRO A 124 8.78 -16.76 13.71
N VAL A 125 9.56 -15.68 13.51
CA VAL A 125 9.92 -15.19 12.16
C VAL A 125 10.63 -16.26 11.34
N SER A 126 11.37 -17.18 11.98
CA SER A 126 12.03 -18.30 11.32
C SER A 126 11.06 -19.20 10.55
N VAL A 127 9.90 -19.50 11.13
CA VAL A 127 8.85 -20.31 10.49
C VAL A 127 8.30 -19.59 9.27
N ILE A 128 8.01 -18.30 9.43
CA ILE A 128 7.42 -17.46 8.37
C ILE A 128 8.41 -17.28 7.21
N MET A 129 9.66 -16.92 7.51
CA MET A 129 10.67 -16.64 6.49
C MET A 129 11.06 -17.88 5.70
N ASN A 130 11.14 -19.05 6.35
CA ASN A 130 11.36 -20.31 5.64
C ASN A 130 10.21 -20.62 4.67
N ALA A 131 8.95 -20.53 5.11
CA ALA A 131 7.79 -20.78 4.27
C ALA A 131 7.72 -19.84 3.05
N LEU A 132 7.97 -18.54 3.24
CA LEU A 132 8.00 -17.58 2.14
C LEU A 132 9.12 -17.88 1.14
N ASN A 133 10.30 -18.27 1.62
CA ASN A 133 11.44 -18.60 0.78
C ASN A 133 11.21 -19.88 -0.06
N GLU A 134 10.44 -20.86 0.41
CA GLU A 134 10.01 -22.00 -0.40
C GLU A 134 9.21 -21.55 -1.64
N HIS A 135 8.35 -20.56 -1.48
CA HIS A 135 7.58 -20.00 -2.59
C HIS A 135 8.42 -19.16 -3.56
N ILE A 136 9.44 -18.45 -3.06
CA ILE A 136 10.42 -17.76 -3.91
C ILE A 136 11.22 -18.78 -4.72
N GLN A 137 11.74 -19.81 -4.09
CA GLN A 137 12.51 -20.88 -4.76
C GLN A 137 11.68 -21.62 -5.81
N ALA A 138 10.38 -21.77 -5.57
CA ALA A 138 9.44 -22.35 -6.53
C ALA A 138 9.05 -21.37 -7.67
N GLY A 139 9.55 -20.13 -7.68
CA GLY A 139 9.24 -19.12 -8.68
C GLY A 139 7.81 -18.60 -8.66
N ARG A 140 7.08 -18.82 -7.56
CA ARG A 140 5.68 -18.35 -7.38
C ARG A 140 5.61 -16.92 -6.88
N ILE A 141 6.65 -16.43 -6.19
CA ILE A 141 6.81 -15.08 -5.68
C ILE A 141 8.15 -14.54 -6.12
N LEU A 142 8.22 -13.30 -6.63
CA LEU A 142 9.50 -12.70 -7.00
C LEU A 142 10.11 -11.91 -5.83
N ALA A 143 9.29 -11.14 -5.08
CA ALA A 143 9.73 -10.41 -3.90
C ALA A 143 8.67 -10.45 -2.79
N ILE A 144 9.12 -10.51 -1.55
CA ILE A 144 8.27 -10.59 -0.36
C ILE A 144 8.29 -9.31 0.43
N GLY A 145 7.17 -9.02 1.10
CA GLY A 145 7.02 -7.91 2.02
C GLY A 145 6.02 -8.22 3.13
N ALA A 146 5.83 -7.26 4.01
CA ALA A 146 4.85 -7.39 5.07
C ALA A 146 3.98 -6.13 5.19
N SER A 147 2.68 -6.32 5.33
CA SER A 147 1.73 -5.25 5.59
C SER A 147 1.33 -5.28 7.06
N ASN A 148 1.31 -4.09 7.67
CA ASN A 148 0.93 -3.95 9.08
C ASN A 148 1.84 -4.69 10.08
N TRP A 149 3.13 -4.77 9.79
CA TRP A 149 4.16 -5.20 10.71
C TRP A 149 4.88 -3.99 11.31
N THR A 150 5.31 -4.09 12.57
CA THR A 150 6.16 -3.07 13.19
C THR A 150 7.58 -3.14 12.62
N HIS A 151 8.33 -2.03 12.66
CA HIS A 151 9.71 -2.01 12.17
C HIS A 151 10.62 -2.97 12.94
N GLN A 152 10.39 -3.18 14.25
CA GLN A 152 11.13 -4.14 15.06
C GLN A 152 10.94 -5.57 14.54
N ARG A 153 9.68 -5.91 14.19
CA ARG A 153 9.36 -7.24 13.68
C ARG A 153 9.90 -7.47 12.27
N LEU A 154 9.90 -6.42 11.44
CA LEU A 154 10.55 -6.43 10.12
C LEU A 154 12.06 -6.62 10.24
N GLN A 155 12.71 -5.92 11.18
CA GLN A 155 14.14 -6.07 11.43
C GLN A 155 14.48 -7.48 11.90
N GLU A 156 13.73 -8.03 12.87
CA GLU A 156 13.90 -9.41 13.35
C GLU A 156 13.84 -10.42 12.19
N ALA A 157 12.84 -10.28 11.31
CA ALA A 157 12.69 -11.17 10.16
C ALA A 157 13.84 -11.05 9.15
N ASN A 158 14.29 -9.83 8.87
CA ASN A 158 15.38 -9.57 7.93
C ASN A 158 16.74 -10.01 8.50
N ASP A 159 16.96 -9.83 9.80
CA ASP A 159 18.18 -10.34 10.47
C ASP A 159 18.22 -11.87 10.43
N TYR A 160 17.08 -12.53 10.69
CA TYR A 160 16.98 -13.99 10.55
C TYR A 160 17.27 -14.44 9.11
N ALA A 161 16.66 -13.78 8.13
CA ALA A 161 16.87 -14.13 6.72
C ALA A 161 18.36 -13.98 6.33
N ALA A 162 18.99 -12.86 6.67
CA ALA A 162 20.40 -12.61 6.40
C ALA A 162 21.32 -13.66 7.05
N ALA A 163 21.06 -14.03 8.30
CA ALA A 163 21.85 -15.04 9.03
C ALA A 163 21.71 -16.46 8.45
N ASN A 164 20.63 -16.74 7.72
CA ASN A 164 20.34 -18.08 7.18
C ASN A 164 20.41 -18.15 5.64
N GLY A 165 20.91 -17.10 4.96
CA GLY A 165 21.04 -17.09 3.50
C GLY A 165 19.70 -17.09 2.76
N LEU A 166 18.66 -16.56 3.40
CA LEU A 166 17.31 -16.42 2.85
C LEU A 166 17.09 -15.02 2.27
N VAL A 167 16.11 -14.90 1.39
CA VAL A 167 15.61 -13.60 0.92
C VAL A 167 14.78 -12.97 2.05
N GLY A 168 15.14 -11.73 2.44
CA GLY A 168 14.40 -10.94 3.42
C GLY A 168 13.23 -10.19 2.81
N PHE A 169 12.46 -9.49 3.66
CA PHE A 169 11.45 -8.56 3.18
C PHE A 169 12.08 -7.41 2.42
N SER A 170 11.61 -7.19 1.22
CA SER A 170 12.10 -6.16 0.28
C SER A 170 11.27 -4.87 0.35
N PHE A 171 10.15 -4.87 1.05
CA PHE A 171 9.28 -3.71 1.27
C PHE A 171 8.40 -3.91 2.50
N SER A 172 7.91 -2.79 3.03
CA SER A 172 6.90 -2.71 4.09
C SER A 172 5.64 -2.02 3.56
N SER A 173 4.46 -2.41 4.04
CA SER A 173 3.19 -1.76 3.66
C SER A 173 2.32 -1.44 4.88
N PRO A 174 2.70 -0.46 5.71
CA PRO A 174 1.87 0.13 6.74
C PRO A 174 1.01 1.28 6.17
N ASN A 175 0.14 1.86 6.99
CA ASN A 175 -0.39 3.19 6.70
C ASN A 175 0.72 4.24 6.89
N LEU A 176 0.78 5.19 5.97
CA LEU A 176 1.50 6.46 6.13
C LEU A 176 0.67 7.55 5.46
N SER A 177 0.21 8.52 6.21
CA SER A 177 -0.57 9.64 5.68
C SER A 177 -0.30 10.91 6.48
N LEU A 178 -0.61 12.05 5.89
CA LEU A 178 -0.43 13.34 6.58
C LEU A 178 -1.35 13.44 7.81
N ALA A 179 -2.64 13.05 7.71
CA ALA A 179 -3.48 12.92 8.89
C ALA A 179 -3.09 11.64 9.65
N LYS A 180 -2.83 11.78 10.94
CA LYS A 180 -2.46 10.66 11.81
C LYS A 180 -3.70 10.03 12.40
N PRO A 181 -3.88 8.69 12.28
CA PRO A 181 -5.03 8.02 12.87
C PRO A 181 -5.03 8.13 14.40
N ASN A 182 -6.18 8.42 15.00
CA ASN A 182 -6.36 8.41 16.45
C ASN A 182 -6.28 7.00 17.02
N GLU A 183 -6.69 6.02 16.23
CA GLU A 183 -6.63 4.59 16.52
C GLU A 183 -6.54 3.79 15.20
N PRO A 184 -6.18 2.50 15.23
CA PRO A 184 -6.11 1.69 14.03
C PRO A 184 -7.44 1.70 13.26
N ARG A 185 -7.38 1.95 11.95
CA ARG A 185 -8.57 1.99 11.09
C ARG A 185 -9.33 0.66 11.13
N TRP A 186 -8.59 -0.44 11.09
CA TRP A 186 -9.10 -1.80 11.26
C TRP A 186 -8.20 -2.59 12.21
N ALA A 187 -8.73 -3.64 12.82
CA ALA A 187 -7.97 -4.49 13.74
C ALA A 187 -6.67 -5.00 13.12
N GLY A 188 -5.58 -4.91 13.87
CA GLY A 188 -4.25 -5.34 13.43
C GLY A 188 -3.60 -4.45 12.37
N CYS A 189 -4.13 -3.24 12.11
CA CYS A 189 -3.47 -2.26 11.25
C CYS A 189 -2.40 -1.49 12.00
N VAL A 190 -1.30 -1.19 11.29
CA VAL A 190 -0.18 -0.39 11.75
C VAL A 190 -0.08 0.87 10.92
N SER A 191 0.09 2.01 11.60
CA SER A 191 0.41 3.30 10.97
C SER A 191 1.82 3.69 11.35
N ALA A 192 2.63 4.01 10.35
CA ALA A 192 4.01 4.41 10.56
C ALA A 192 4.09 5.70 11.39
N ASP A 193 4.78 5.63 12.50
CA ASP A 193 5.10 6.76 13.36
C ASP A 193 6.50 7.34 13.07
N VAL A 194 6.96 8.25 13.92
CA VAL A 194 8.29 8.90 13.77
C VAL A 194 9.43 7.87 13.87
N LEU A 195 9.28 6.84 14.71
CA LEU A 195 10.31 5.80 14.86
C LEU A 195 10.33 4.86 13.65
N ASP A 196 9.16 4.51 13.13
CA ASP A 196 9.05 3.72 11.90
C ASP A 196 9.67 4.48 10.71
N CYS A 197 9.35 5.78 10.56
CA CYS A 197 9.94 6.62 9.51
C CYS A 197 11.47 6.74 9.65
N ALA A 198 11.99 6.92 10.87
CA ALA A 198 13.43 6.97 11.13
C ALA A 198 14.13 5.64 10.77
N TRP A 199 13.49 4.51 11.07
CA TRP A 199 14.00 3.19 10.68
C TRP A 199 14.00 3.01 9.16
N HIS A 200 12.95 3.44 8.46
CA HIS A 200 12.92 3.42 6.98
C HIS A 200 13.99 4.35 6.38
N GLU A 201 14.23 5.52 6.98
CA GLU A 201 15.31 6.43 6.55
C GLU A 201 16.69 5.79 6.73
N GLN A 202 16.92 5.06 7.83
CA GLN A 202 18.18 4.36 8.08
C GLN A 202 18.39 3.17 7.17
N THR A 203 17.37 2.33 6.97
CA THR A 203 17.46 1.07 6.23
C THR A 203 17.25 1.23 4.74
N GLN A 204 16.61 2.32 4.30
CA GLN A 204 16.15 2.55 2.94
C GLN A 204 15.22 1.45 2.42
N LEU A 205 14.58 0.68 3.32
CA LEU A 205 13.56 -0.29 2.94
C LEU A 205 12.34 0.46 2.36
N PRO A 206 11.89 0.15 1.14
CA PRO A 206 10.73 0.80 0.54
C PRO A 206 9.46 0.66 1.37
N LEU A 207 8.68 1.75 1.50
CA LEU A 207 7.38 1.78 2.15
C LEU A 207 6.28 1.99 1.11
N LEU A 208 5.35 1.04 1.02
CA LEU A 208 4.18 1.09 0.14
C LEU A 208 2.95 1.45 0.99
N SER A 209 2.58 2.73 1.02
CA SER A 209 1.57 3.24 1.96
C SER A 209 0.15 2.96 1.52
N TRP A 210 -0.61 2.16 2.28
CA TRP A 210 -2.06 2.09 2.10
C TRP A 210 -2.76 3.28 2.78
N SER A 211 -3.95 3.65 2.27
CA SER A 211 -4.68 4.87 2.67
C SER A 211 -3.81 6.12 2.73
N SER A 212 -2.91 6.28 1.76
CA SER A 212 -1.94 7.36 1.65
C SER A 212 -2.54 8.77 1.73
N GLN A 213 -3.81 8.92 1.34
CA GLN A 213 -4.56 10.17 1.38
C GLN A 213 -5.60 10.20 2.52
N ALA A 214 -5.40 9.39 3.58
CA ALA A 214 -6.23 9.35 4.78
C ALA A 214 -7.74 9.20 4.48
N GLY A 215 -8.11 8.31 3.54
CA GLY A 215 -9.50 8.09 3.16
C GLY A 215 -10.19 9.32 2.57
N GLY A 216 -9.44 10.24 2.00
CA GLY A 216 -9.97 11.47 1.40
C GLY A 216 -10.17 12.61 2.42
N PHE A 217 -9.59 12.55 3.61
CA PHE A 217 -9.73 13.59 4.64
C PHE A 217 -9.41 15.00 4.12
N PHE A 218 -8.53 15.13 3.14
CA PHE A 218 -8.06 16.40 2.55
C PHE A 218 -8.84 16.84 1.31
N THR A 219 -9.99 16.21 0.98
CA THR A 219 -10.78 16.54 -0.22
C THR A 219 -11.70 17.76 -0.03
N GLY A 220 -11.86 18.28 1.20
CA GLY A 220 -12.84 19.31 1.55
C GLY A 220 -14.24 18.76 1.87
N ASN A 221 -14.44 17.44 1.81
CA ASN A 221 -15.72 16.81 2.14
C ASN A 221 -15.96 16.70 3.65
N PHE A 222 -14.92 16.87 4.47
CA PHE A 222 -14.94 16.70 5.92
C PHE A 222 -14.77 18.04 6.64
N ALA A 223 -15.49 18.21 7.76
CA ALA A 223 -15.41 19.38 8.63
C ALA A 223 -15.68 18.94 10.08
N PRO A 224 -15.24 19.71 11.09
CA PRO A 224 -15.39 19.34 12.50
C PRO A 224 -16.84 19.08 12.95
N ASP A 225 -17.80 19.71 12.29
CA ASP A 225 -19.25 19.61 12.55
C ASP A 225 -19.97 18.58 11.66
N LYS A 226 -19.30 18.00 10.64
CA LYS A 226 -19.84 16.93 9.78
C LYS A 226 -19.52 15.55 10.38
N LEU A 227 -20.48 14.96 11.08
CA LEU A 227 -20.32 13.71 11.84
C LEU A 227 -21.00 12.50 11.19
N ASP A 228 -21.42 12.60 9.95
CA ASP A 228 -22.15 11.57 9.20
C ASP A 228 -21.30 10.35 8.82
N ASN A 229 -20.00 10.48 8.75
CA ASN A 229 -19.07 9.37 8.51
C ASN A 229 -18.39 8.93 9.82
N ALA A 230 -18.99 7.97 10.51
CA ALA A 230 -18.52 7.50 11.82
C ALA A 230 -17.08 6.96 11.79
N GLU A 231 -16.65 6.30 10.70
CA GLU A 231 -15.27 5.82 10.55
C GLU A 231 -14.28 6.99 10.49
N MET A 232 -14.56 8.00 9.67
CA MET A 232 -13.69 9.17 9.55
C MET A 232 -13.60 9.96 10.83
N VAL A 233 -14.75 10.11 11.56
CA VAL A 233 -14.79 10.75 12.87
C VAL A 233 -13.91 10.01 13.88
N ARG A 234 -14.07 8.70 13.97
CA ARG A 234 -13.30 7.85 14.88
C ARG A 234 -11.81 7.89 14.57
N VAL A 235 -11.45 7.76 13.30
CA VAL A 235 -10.06 7.54 12.90
C VAL A 235 -9.28 8.85 12.75
N TYR A 236 -9.88 9.90 12.17
CA TYR A 236 -9.10 11.07 11.77
C TYR A 236 -9.51 12.39 12.41
N TYR A 237 -10.69 12.49 13.07
CA TYR A 237 -11.09 13.77 13.66
C TYR A 237 -10.32 14.03 14.95
N SER A 238 -9.44 15.02 14.92
CA SER A 238 -8.68 15.53 16.05
C SER A 238 -8.23 16.95 15.78
N VAL A 239 -7.98 17.71 16.85
CA VAL A 239 -7.46 19.08 16.73
C VAL A 239 -6.18 19.13 15.89
N ALA A 240 -5.28 18.18 16.09
CA ALA A 240 -4.04 18.10 15.34
C ALA A 240 -4.26 17.83 13.85
N ASN A 241 -5.19 16.95 13.47
CA ASN A 241 -5.48 16.68 12.06
C ASN A 241 -6.20 17.84 11.37
N TRP A 242 -7.05 18.59 12.09
CA TRP A 242 -7.63 19.83 11.55
C TRP A 242 -6.56 20.89 11.32
N GLU A 243 -5.56 20.99 12.19
CA GLU A 243 -4.43 21.90 11.96
C GLU A 243 -3.56 21.43 10.77
N ARG A 244 -3.33 20.12 10.60
CA ARG A 244 -2.65 19.58 9.39
C ARG A 244 -3.43 19.91 8.12
N LEU A 245 -4.76 19.78 8.15
CA LEU A 245 -5.63 20.16 7.03
C LEU A 245 -5.48 21.65 6.69
N ARG A 246 -5.50 22.52 7.70
CA ARG A 246 -5.32 23.98 7.53
C ARG A 246 -3.95 24.29 6.89
N ARG A 247 -2.88 23.68 7.40
CA ARG A 247 -1.53 23.86 6.84
C ARG A 247 -1.42 23.32 5.42
N ALA A 248 -1.99 22.16 5.15
CA ALA A 248 -2.03 21.60 3.80
C ALA A 248 -2.79 22.51 2.82
N ALA A 249 -3.90 23.13 3.25
CA ALA A 249 -4.65 24.07 2.45
C ALA A 249 -3.85 25.36 2.17
N GLU A 250 -3.17 25.90 3.18
CA GLU A 250 -2.28 27.07 3.03
C GLU A 250 -1.14 26.80 2.04
N LEU A 251 -0.49 25.65 2.14
CA LEU A 251 0.58 25.27 1.21
C LEU A 251 0.06 24.98 -0.20
N ALA A 252 -1.14 24.42 -0.31
CA ALA A 252 -1.82 24.19 -1.57
C ALA A 252 -2.09 25.51 -2.32
N GLU A 253 -2.59 26.52 -1.61
CA GLU A 253 -2.79 27.86 -2.18
C GLU A 253 -1.46 28.48 -2.66
N GLN A 254 -0.41 28.41 -1.86
CA GLN A 254 0.92 28.92 -2.22
C GLN A 254 1.51 28.26 -3.48
N LYS A 255 1.25 26.95 -3.65
CA LYS A 255 1.76 26.16 -4.79
C LYS A 255 0.78 26.11 -5.98
N GLY A 256 -0.44 26.64 -5.86
CA GLY A 256 -1.46 26.61 -6.91
C GLY A 256 -1.99 25.19 -7.20
N VAL A 257 -2.10 24.34 -6.17
CA VAL A 257 -2.56 22.94 -6.26
C VAL A 257 -3.70 22.66 -5.29
N SER A 258 -4.28 21.46 -5.29
CA SER A 258 -5.32 21.10 -4.33
C SER A 258 -4.74 20.56 -3.01
N THR A 259 -5.51 20.69 -1.93
CA THR A 259 -5.12 20.22 -0.59
C THR A 259 -4.85 18.71 -0.56
N ILE A 260 -5.65 17.92 -1.29
CA ILE A 260 -5.46 16.47 -1.39
C ILE A 260 -4.15 16.10 -2.12
N GLN A 261 -3.71 16.92 -3.08
CA GLN A 261 -2.43 16.74 -3.75
C GLN A 261 -1.25 17.01 -2.81
N ILE A 262 -1.35 18.00 -1.92
CA ILE A 262 -0.34 18.22 -0.86
C ILE A 262 -0.28 17.01 0.08
N SER A 263 -1.41 16.43 0.48
CA SER A 263 -1.39 15.25 1.36
C SER A 263 -0.75 14.03 0.69
N LEU A 264 -0.92 13.85 -0.61
CA LEU A 264 -0.24 12.82 -1.38
C LEU A 264 1.26 13.12 -1.51
N ALA A 265 1.60 14.37 -1.83
CA ALA A 265 2.99 14.81 -1.91
C ALA A 265 3.74 14.60 -0.60
N TYR A 266 3.12 14.82 0.57
CA TYR A 266 3.70 14.51 1.87
C TYR A 266 4.20 13.06 1.95
N VAL A 267 3.42 12.09 1.51
CA VAL A 267 3.81 10.67 1.52
C VAL A 267 4.96 10.40 0.55
N LEU A 268 4.94 11.02 -0.63
CA LEU A 268 5.91 10.77 -1.69
C LEU A 268 7.22 11.57 -1.57
N ASN A 269 7.32 12.51 -0.62
CA ASN A 269 8.53 13.29 -0.35
C ASN A 269 9.18 12.92 0.99
N GLN A 270 9.03 11.65 1.42
CA GLN A 270 9.78 11.13 2.58
C GLN A 270 11.27 10.92 2.21
N LYS A 271 12.14 10.81 3.22
CA LYS A 271 13.60 10.62 3.04
C LYS A 271 14.01 9.18 2.69
N PHE A 272 13.04 8.33 2.43
CA PHE A 272 13.21 6.93 2.04
C PHE A 272 12.30 6.59 0.85
N PRO A 273 12.56 5.50 0.12
CA PRO A 273 11.73 5.14 -1.01
C PRO A 273 10.27 4.90 -0.59
N THR A 274 9.34 5.65 -1.16
CA THR A 274 7.90 5.51 -0.90
C THR A 274 7.11 5.36 -2.17
N ALA A 275 6.06 4.55 -2.09
CA ALA A 275 4.97 4.54 -3.06
C ALA A 275 3.63 4.66 -2.32
N ALA A 276 2.70 5.35 -2.95
CA ALA A 276 1.36 5.59 -2.41
C ALA A 276 0.34 4.69 -3.10
N LEU A 277 -0.36 3.87 -2.31
CA LEU A 277 -1.54 3.18 -2.79
C LEU A 277 -2.67 4.20 -2.94
N ILE A 278 -3.15 4.38 -4.16
CA ILE A 278 -4.22 5.31 -4.52
C ILE A 278 -5.50 4.55 -4.82
N GLY A 279 -6.65 5.14 -4.49
CA GLY A 279 -7.96 4.57 -4.75
C GLY A 279 -8.70 5.29 -5.88
N ALA A 280 -8.01 5.70 -6.93
CA ALA A 280 -8.62 6.42 -8.04
C ALA A 280 -9.67 5.55 -8.75
N GLN A 281 -10.90 6.06 -8.88
CA GLN A 281 -12.04 5.35 -9.47
C GLN A 281 -12.44 5.89 -10.85
N ASN A 282 -11.79 6.95 -11.29
CA ASN A 282 -12.03 7.59 -12.59
C ASN A 282 -10.78 8.37 -13.01
N GLN A 283 -10.81 8.85 -14.26
CA GLN A 283 -9.68 9.55 -14.86
C GLN A 283 -9.34 10.85 -14.12
N VAL A 284 -10.32 11.62 -13.65
CA VAL A 284 -10.07 12.90 -12.95
C VAL A 284 -9.31 12.68 -11.63
N GLU A 285 -9.72 11.67 -10.87
CA GLU A 285 -9.02 11.32 -9.63
C GLU A 285 -7.60 10.80 -9.91
N LEU A 286 -7.43 10.02 -10.96
CA LEU A 286 -6.14 9.49 -11.37
C LEU A 286 -5.19 10.61 -11.83
N GLU A 287 -5.65 11.53 -12.67
CA GLU A 287 -4.91 12.71 -13.10
C GLU A 287 -4.49 13.58 -11.90
N SER A 288 -5.41 13.81 -10.96
CA SER A 288 -5.11 14.54 -9.73
C SER A 288 -4.02 13.86 -8.89
N CYS A 289 -4.01 12.52 -8.81
CA CYS A 289 -2.94 11.78 -8.15
C CYS A 289 -1.61 11.92 -8.89
N VAL A 290 -1.62 11.87 -10.23
CA VAL A 290 -0.41 12.06 -11.05
C VAL A 290 0.18 13.46 -10.84
N GLU A 291 -0.65 14.50 -10.90
CA GLU A 291 -0.22 15.88 -10.63
C GLU A 291 0.36 16.01 -9.21
N GLY A 292 -0.34 15.47 -8.19
CA GLY A 292 0.12 15.45 -6.81
C GLY A 292 1.49 14.76 -6.65
N SER A 293 1.75 13.71 -7.43
CA SER A 293 3.03 12.99 -7.41
C SER A 293 4.22 13.78 -7.97
N GLN A 294 3.97 14.84 -8.71
CA GLN A 294 5.01 15.71 -9.26
C GLN A 294 5.41 16.84 -8.29
N ILE A 295 4.60 17.11 -7.27
CA ILE A 295 4.85 18.17 -6.31
C ILE A 295 6.11 17.83 -5.50
N GLN A 296 7.05 18.76 -5.49
CA GLN A 296 8.21 18.67 -4.63
C GLN A 296 7.95 19.45 -3.36
N LEU A 297 8.08 18.78 -2.21
CA LEU A 297 8.10 19.42 -0.90
C LEU A 297 9.53 19.44 -0.39
N THR A 298 9.94 20.59 0.15
CA THR A 298 11.20 20.70 0.89
C THR A 298 11.08 19.97 2.24
N GLU A 299 12.22 19.60 2.83
CA GLU A 299 12.24 19.01 4.18
C GLU A 299 11.54 19.90 5.21
N ASN A 300 11.69 21.22 5.11
CA ASN A 300 11.03 22.18 6.00
C ASN A 300 9.50 22.16 5.81
N GLU A 301 8.99 22.03 4.58
CA GLU A 301 7.55 21.92 4.31
C GLU A 301 6.99 20.60 4.85
N VAL A 302 7.69 19.47 4.64
CA VAL A 302 7.30 18.18 5.22
C VAL A 302 7.25 18.26 6.74
N HIS A 303 8.31 18.79 7.37
CA HIS A 303 8.39 18.97 8.81
C HIS A 303 7.29 19.89 9.34
N TRP A 304 7.03 21.01 8.65
CA TRP A 304 5.97 21.94 9.04
C TRP A 304 4.58 21.33 8.92
N LEU A 305 4.30 20.53 7.89
CA LEU A 305 3.03 19.83 7.75
C LEU A 305 2.79 18.79 8.86
N GLU A 306 3.83 18.11 9.31
CA GLU A 306 3.74 17.00 10.25
C GLU A 306 3.67 17.43 11.71
N ASN A 307 4.51 18.35 12.13
CA ASN A 307 4.72 18.73 13.53
C ASN A 307 3.76 19.83 13.97
N ILE A 308 2.72 19.45 14.68
CA ILE A 308 1.63 20.31 15.20
C ILE A 308 1.91 20.62 16.68
#